data_4c2de1f3e9e1a6cb7df37ecd08598460
#
_entry.id   4c2de1f3e9e1a6cb7df37ecd08598460
#
_cell.length_a   1.000
_cell.length_b   1.000
_cell.length_c   1.000
_cell.angle_alpha   90.00
_cell.angle_beta   90.00
_cell.angle_gamma   90.00
#
_symmetry.space_group_name_H-M   'P 1'
#
loop_
_entity.id
_entity.type
_entity.pdbx_description
1 polymer ?
#
loop_
_entity_poly.entity_id
_entity_poly.type
_entity_poly.pdbx_seq_one_letter_code
_entity_poly.pdbx_strand_id
1 'polypeptide(L)'
;MQYKIRAMEEKDWTSVYDIYRQGMETNLATFTVENLSYEEFDRERLKEGRFVLLVDKKIAGWTTLKQAYSIPQYRGIAEVSIYIDQDYQGKGVGSTLLNYLIDYSEKFGFWTLEADIFANNYGSQRLHEKCGFRKVGYREKLGKDQYGVWRDSVLMERRSKKVGIE
;
A
#
# COMPACT_ATOMS: atom_id res chain seq x y z
N MET A 1 4.61 -12.41 -20.17
CA MET A 1 5.33 -11.85 -18.99
C MET A 1 5.30 -12.86 -17.85
N GLN A 2 6.43 -13.10 -17.26
CA GLN A 2 6.54 -14.01 -16.12
C GLN A 2 6.49 -13.22 -14.82
N TYR A 3 5.50 -13.47 -13.99
CA TYR A 3 5.33 -12.83 -12.68
C TYR A 3 5.83 -13.74 -11.58
N LYS A 4 6.48 -13.13 -10.59
CA LYS A 4 6.86 -13.79 -9.35
C LYS A 4 6.64 -12.83 -8.18
N ILE A 5 5.96 -13.31 -7.14
CA ILE A 5 5.82 -12.56 -5.89
C ILE A 5 6.61 -13.30 -4.81
N ARG A 6 7.42 -12.56 -4.08
CA ARG A 6 8.16 -13.09 -2.94
C ARG A 6 8.27 -12.06 -1.83
N ALA A 7 8.68 -12.51 -0.66
CA ALA A 7 8.95 -11.62 0.45
C ALA A 7 10.03 -10.60 0.07
N MET A 8 9.83 -9.36 0.52
CA MET A 8 10.80 -8.28 0.37
C MET A 8 12.01 -8.53 1.26
N GLU A 9 13.19 -8.29 0.73
CA GLU A 9 14.45 -8.40 1.46
C GLU A 9 15.17 -7.04 1.47
N GLU A 10 16.09 -6.85 2.41
CA GLU A 10 16.86 -5.61 2.51
C GLU A 10 17.60 -5.29 1.21
N LYS A 11 18.11 -6.30 0.52
CA LYS A 11 18.79 -6.12 -0.78
C LYS A 11 17.91 -5.51 -1.86
N ASP A 12 16.58 -5.54 -1.68
CA ASP A 12 15.62 -4.97 -2.63
C ASP A 12 15.48 -3.46 -2.46
N TRP A 13 16.06 -2.88 -1.40
CA TRP A 13 15.79 -1.50 -0.99
C TRP A 13 16.04 -0.49 -2.11
N THR A 14 17.09 -0.63 -2.89
CA THR A 14 17.38 0.30 -3.99
C THR A 14 16.20 0.38 -4.98
N SER A 15 15.65 -0.77 -5.39
CA SER A 15 14.51 -0.83 -6.32
C SER A 15 13.21 -0.38 -5.63
N VAL A 16 13.00 -0.79 -4.39
CA VAL A 16 11.82 -0.40 -3.60
C VAL A 16 11.80 1.11 -3.41
N TYR A 17 12.92 1.70 -3.02
CA TYR A 17 13.04 3.15 -2.84
C TYR A 17 12.84 3.91 -4.15
N ASP A 18 13.40 3.42 -5.25
CA ASP A 18 13.22 4.07 -6.55
C ASP A 18 11.74 4.15 -6.95
N ILE A 19 10.99 3.05 -6.76
CA ILE A 19 9.55 3.02 -7.02
C ILE A 19 8.79 3.93 -6.05
N TYR A 20 9.17 3.96 -4.78
CA TYR A 20 8.57 4.86 -3.80
C TYR A 20 8.80 6.32 -4.19
N ARG A 21 10.03 6.65 -4.59
CA ARG A 21 10.39 7.99 -5.05
C ARG A 21 9.55 8.43 -6.26
N GLN A 22 9.27 7.52 -7.21
CA GLN A 22 8.36 7.80 -8.31
C GLN A 22 6.98 8.25 -7.80
N GLY A 23 6.45 7.56 -6.77
CA GLY A 23 5.19 7.93 -6.14
C GLY A 23 5.25 9.30 -5.45
N MET A 24 6.35 9.60 -4.75
CA MET A 24 6.55 10.90 -4.12
C MET A 24 6.57 12.03 -5.17
N GLU A 25 7.22 11.80 -6.30
CA GLU A 25 7.35 12.79 -7.38
C GLU A 25 6.02 13.11 -8.06
N THR A 26 5.06 12.19 -8.07
CA THR A 26 3.73 12.45 -8.63
C THR A 26 2.93 13.44 -7.80
N ASN A 27 3.28 13.60 -6.53
CA ASN A 27 2.50 14.36 -5.54
C ASN A 27 1.05 13.89 -5.41
N LEU A 28 0.78 12.63 -5.80
CA LEU A 28 -0.55 12.02 -5.75
C LEU A 28 -0.62 10.82 -4.80
N ALA A 29 0.53 10.27 -4.40
CA ALA A 29 0.54 8.98 -3.73
C ALA A 29 0.82 9.05 -2.23
N THR A 30 1.48 10.10 -1.75
CA THR A 30 1.92 10.17 -0.35
C THR A 30 2.29 11.60 0.04
N PHE A 31 2.19 11.91 1.33
CA PHE A 31 2.76 13.13 1.92
C PHE A 31 4.27 13.04 2.11
N THR A 32 4.86 11.84 2.08
CA THR A 32 6.29 11.64 2.25
C THR A 32 7.03 12.21 1.05
N VAL A 33 8.03 13.07 1.30
CA VAL A 33 8.78 13.78 0.25
C VAL A 33 10.28 13.77 0.47
N GLU A 34 10.75 13.13 1.54
CA GLU A 34 12.14 13.18 1.96
C GLU A 34 12.89 11.88 1.63
N ASN A 35 14.22 11.99 1.63
CA ASN A 35 15.09 10.83 1.55
C ASN A 35 14.86 9.95 2.78
N LEU A 36 14.38 8.74 2.55
CA LEU A 36 14.09 7.78 3.58
C LEU A 36 15.18 6.71 3.58
N SER A 37 15.72 6.39 4.76
CA SER A 37 16.64 5.27 4.89
C SER A 37 15.88 3.96 4.99
N TYR A 38 16.57 2.85 4.69
CA TYR A 38 15.98 1.52 4.89
C TYR A 38 15.56 1.32 6.36
N GLU A 39 16.37 1.77 7.30
CA GLU A 39 16.10 1.62 8.74
C GLU A 39 14.81 2.35 9.15
N GLU A 40 14.57 3.53 8.61
CA GLU A 40 13.33 4.29 8.87
C GLU A 40 12.13 3.58 8.26
N PHE A 41 12.25 3.14 7.01
CA PHE A 41 11.23 2.36 6.31
C PHE A 41 10.91 1.07 7.07
N ASP A 42 11.93 0.34 7.48
CA ASP A 42 11.80 -0.92 8.20
C ASP A 42 11.09 -0.73 9.55
N ARG A 43 11.45 0.30 10.29
CA ARG A 43 10.90 0.59 11.61
C ARG A 43 9.41 0.95 11.57
N GLU A 44 8.98 1.64 10.51
CA GLU A 44 7.60 2.13 10.38
C GLU A 44 6.61 1.07 9.92
N ARG A 45 7.09 -0.09 9.49
CA ARG A 45 6.24 -1.11 8.87
C ARG A 45 6.35 -2.44 9.56
N LEU A 46 5.27 -3.23 9.47
CA LEU A 46 5.26 -4.58 10.01
C LEU A 46 6.29 -5.44 9.25
N LYS A 47 6.86 -6.42 9.94
CA LYS A 47 7.77 -7.40 9.33
C LYS A 47 7.00 -8.34 8.40
N GLU A 48 5.73 -8.58 8.70
CA GLU A 48 4.82 -9.40 7.91
C GLU A 48 4.16 -8.54 6.82
N GLY A 49 3.82 -9.18 5.71
CA GLY A 49 3.09 -8.52 4.63
C GLY A 49 3.95 -7.65 3.73
N ARG A 50 5.25 -7.91 3.68
CA ARG A 50 6.18 -7.20 2.81
C ARG A 50 6.47 -8.04 1.59
N PHE A 51 6.03 -7.58 0.42
CA PHE A 51 6.20 -8.34 -0.80
C PHE A 51 6.69 -7.46 -1.95
N VAL A 52 7.46 -8.07 -2.84
CA VAL A 52 7.80 -7.49 -4.14
C VAL A 52 7.23 -8.40 -5.23
N LEU A 53 6.77 -7.77 -6.31
CA LEU A 53 6.37 -8.48 -7.52
C LEU A 53 7.42 -8.22 -8.59
N LEU A 54 7.96 -9.29 -9.16
CA LEU A 54 8.95 -9.22 -10.21
C LEU A 54 8.30 -9.59 -11.55
N VAL A 55 8.61 -8.83 -12.58
CA VAL A 55 8.29 -9.14 -13.97
C VAL A 55 9.61 -9.40 -14.67
N ASP A 56 9.78 -10.60 -15.19
CA ASP A 56 11.01 -11.01 -15.87
C ASP A 56 12.28 -10.64 -15.07
N LYS A 57 12.25 -10.95 -13.76
CA LYS A 57 13.32 -10.73 -12.79
C LYS A 57 13.55 -9.29 -12.32
N LYS A 58 12.77 -8.32 -12.82
CA LYS A 58 12.85 -6.92 -12.38
C LYS A 58 11.70 -6.62 -11.43
N ILE A 59 11.98 -5.93 -10.32
CA ILE A 59 10.93 -5.51 -9.37
C ILE A 59 10.05 -4.46 -10.06
N ALA A 60 8.77 -4.78 -10.18
CA ALA A 60 7.76 -3.94 -10.83
C ALA A 60 6.84 -3.26 -9.81
N GLY A 61 6.84 -3.72 -8.57
CA GLY A 61 6.02 -3.14 -7.51
C GLY A 61 6.31 -3.75 -6.17
N TRP A 62 5.85 -3.08 -5.12
CA TRP A 62 5.99 -3.57 -3.75
C TRP A 62 4.78 -3.19 -2.91
N THR A 63 4.59 -3.90 -1.81
CA THR A 63 3.54 -3.65 -0.85
C THR A 63 4.03 -3.95 0.57
N THR A 64 3.48 -3.21 1.53
CA THR A 64 3.74 -3.40 2.96
C THR A 64 2.48 -3.17 3.76
N LEU A 65 2.53 -3.57 5.03
CA LEU A 65 1.50 -3.29 6.03
C LEU A 65 2.06 -2.45 7.17
N LYS A 66 1.21 -1.57 7.72
CA LYS A 66 1.46 -0.87 8.98
C LYS A 66 0.35 -1.23 9.96
N GLN A 67 0.66 -1.27 11.25
CA GLN A 67 -0.37 -1.32 12.27
C GLN A 67 -1.19 -0.04 12.20
N ALA A 68 -2.50 -0.15 12.01
CA ALA A 68 -3.35 1.03 11.82
C ALA A 68 -3.64 1.76 13.14
N TYR A 69 -3.78 1.01 14.24
CA TYR A 69 -4.15 1.55 15.54
C TYR A 69 -3.33 0.89 16.64
N SER A 70 -3.12 1.63 17.74
CA SER A 70 -2.32 1.16 18.88
C SER A 70 -3.12 0.37 19.91
N ILE A 71 -4.46 0.48 19.91
CA ILE A 71 -5.28 -0.22 20.91
C ILE A 71 -5.42 -1.71 20.55
N PRO A 72 -5.34 -2.62 21.55
CA PRO A 72 -5.38 -4.06 21.29
C PRO A 72 -6.64 -4.57 20.61
N GLN A 73 -7.77 -3.90 20.82
CA GLN A 73 -9.05 -4.26 20.23
C GLN A 73 -9.05 -4.15 18.69
N TYR A 74 -8.16 -3.31 18.15
CA TYR A 74 -8.04 -3.09 16.69
C TYR A 74 -6.79 -3.76 16.10
N ARG A 75 -6.20 -4.72 16.81
CA ARG A 75 -4.96 -5.40 16.39
C ARG A 75 -5.05 -6.10 15.03
N GLY A 76 -6.25 -6.42 14.60
CA GLY A 76 -6.48 -7.07 13.30
C GLY A 76 -6.67 -6.11 12.13
N ILE A 77 -6.43 -4.81 12.34
CA ILE A 77 -6.57 -3.78 11.30
C ILE A 77 -5.16 -3.32 10.89
N ALA A 78 -4.85 -3.42 9.61
CA ALA A 78 -3.59 -2.96 9.07
C ALA A 78 -3.80 -2.00 7.90
N GLU A 79 -2.90 -1.05 7.75
CA GLU A 79 -2.89 -0.10 6.64
C GLU A 79 -1.99 -0.61 5.53
N VAL A 80 -2.50 -0.59 4.30
CA VAL A 80 -1.79 -1.04 3.10
C VAL A 80 -0.99 0.12 2.51
N SER A 81 0.26 -0.16 2.11
CA SER A 81 1.00 0.66 1.17
C SER A 81 1.30 -0.19 -0.06
N ILE A 82 1.00 0.34 -1.24
CA ILE A 82 1.28 -0.34 -2.51
C ILE A 82 1.76 0.68 -3.53
N TYR A 83 2.85 0.36 -4.19
CA TYR A 83 3.50 1.22 -5.19
C TYR A 83 3.93 0.38 -6.38
N ILE A 84 3.61 0.85 -7.58
CA ILE A 84 3.90 0.18 -8.84
C ILE A 84 4.81 1.08 -9.68
N ASP A 85 5.87 0.49 -10.21
CA ASP A 85 6.78 1.19 -11.12
C ASP A 85 6.00 1.74 -12.32
N GLN A 86 6.33 2.96 -12.73
CA GLN A 86 5.62 3.67 -13.79
C GLN A 86 5.58 2.89 -15.13
N ASP A 87 6.61 2.09 -15.40
CA ASP A 87 6.68 1.30 -16.63
C ASP A 87 5.72 0.09 -16.61
N TYR A 88 5.17 -0.24 -15.46
CA TYR A 88 4.29 -1.40 -15.28
C TYR A 88 2.87 -1.03 -14.88
N GLN A 89 2.53 0.25 -14.84
CA GLN A 89 1.17 0.67 -14.55
C GLN A 89 0.20 0.28 -15.67
N GLY A 90 -1.04 0.00 -15.31
CA GLY A 90 -2.06 -0.40 -16.28
C GLY A 90 -1.91 -1.82 -16.84
N LYS A 91 -1.01 -2.64 -16.28
CA LYS A 91 -0.72 -4.00 -16.76
C LYS A 91 -1.18 -5.11 -15.80
N GLY A 92 -2.02 -4.77 -14.83
CA GLY A 92 -2.54 -5.74 -13.86
C GLY A 92 -1.58 -6.07 -12.71
N VAL A 93 -0.41 -5.45 -12.66
CA VAL A 93 0.58 -5.69 -11.59
C VAL A 93 0.02 -5.29 -10.22
N GLY A 94 -0.63 -4.14 -10.15
CA GLY A 94 -1.20 -3.64 -8.89
C GLY A 94 -2.25 -4.58 -8.32
N SER A 95 -3.21 -5.00 -9.13
CA SER A 95 -4.27 -5.91 -8.65
C SER A 95 -3.73 -7.29 -8.29
N THR A 96 -2.76 -7.80 -9.04
CA THR A 96 -2.11 -9.07 -8.74
C THR A 96 -1.40 -9.01 -7.37
N LEU A 97 -0.65 -7.95 -7.14
CA LEU A 97 0.09 -7.77 -5.89
C LEU A 97 -0.85 -7.52 -4.70
N LEU A 98 -1.85 -6.66 -4.88
CA LEU A 98 -2.80 -6.35 -3.81
C LEU A 98 -3.63 -7.58 -3.42
N ASN A 99 -4.10 -8.36 -4.38
CA ASN A 99 -4.82 -9.59 -4.08
C ASN A 99 -3.95 -10.61 -3.34
N TYR A 100 -2.68 -10.69 -3.68
CA TYR A 100 -1.74 -11.54 -2.96
C TYR A 100 -1.59 -11.10 -1.49
N LEU A 101 -1.47 -9.80 -1.25
CA LEU A 101 -1.40 -9.23 0.09
C LEU A 101 -2.69 -9.51 0.88
N ILE A 102 -3.84 -9.37 0.24
CA ILE A 102 -5.14 -9.65 0.86
C ILE A 102 -5.19 -11.10 1.36
N ASP A 103 -4.85 -12.05 0.51
CA ASP A 103 -4.84 -13.48 0.88
C ASP A 103 -3.88 -13.75 2.03
N TYR A 104 -2.68 -13.17 1.98
CA TYR A 104 -1.70 -13.29 3.05
C TYR A 104 -2.22 -12.70 4.36
N SER A 105 -2.83 -11.51 4.30
CA SER A 105 -3.34 -10.83 5.50
C SER A 105 -4.41 -11.65 6.20
N GLU A 106 -5.27 -12.31 5.46
CA GLU A 106 -6.29 -13.19 6.03
C GLU A 106 -5.67 -14.41 6.71
N LYS A 107 -4.69 -15.03 6.07
CA LYS A 107 -3.96 -16.18 6.66
C LYS A 107 -3.19 -15.78 7.91
N PHE A 108 -2.69 -14.55 7.98
CA PHE A 108 -1.96 -14.04 9.13
C PHE A 108 -2.87 -13.57 10.27
N GLY A 109 -4.17 -13.41 10.02
CA GLY A 109 -5.16 -13.10 11.04
C GLY A 109 -5.70 -11.67 11.03
N PHE A 110 -5.38 -10.88 10.00
CA PHE A 110 -5.94 -9.54 9.87
C PHE A 110 -7.39 -9.64 9.36
N TRP A 111 -8.30 -8.93 10.02
CA TRP A 111 -9.71 -8.92 9.61
C TRP A 111 -10.09 -7.71 8.78
N THR A 112 -9.28 -6.62 8.82
CA THR A 112 -9.53 -5.41 8.01
C THR A 112 -8.23 -4.85 7.48
N LEU A 113 -8.23 -4.49 6.20
CA LEU A 113 -7.18 -3.69 5.58
C LEU A 113 -7.75 -2.30 5.27
N GLU A 114 -7.00 -1.26 5.63
CA GLU A 114 -7.34 0.12 5.32
C GLU A 114 -6.35 0.70 4.30
N ALA A 115 -6.84 1.63 3.50
CA ALA A 115 -6.01 2.43 2.60
C ALA A 115 -6.51 3.87 2.65
N ASP A 116 -5.59 4.80 2.88
CA ASP A 116 -5.87 6.23 2.89
C ASP A 116 -5.29 6.84 1.61
N ILE A 117 -6.16 7.29 0.73
CA ILE A 117 -5.82 7.61 -0.64
C ILE A 117 -6.18 9.07 -0.92
N PHE A 118 -5.25 9.84 -1.53
CA PHE A 118 -5.58 11.21 -1.93
C PHE A 118 -6.82 11.20 -2.84
N ALA A 119 -7.73 12.13 -2.58
CA ALA A 119 -9.03 12.17 -3.25
C ALA A 119 -8.94 12.30 -4.77
N ASN A 120 -7.85 12.87 -5.28
CA ASN A 120 -7.60 13.01 -6.72
C ASN A 120 -6.75 11.87 -7.31
N ASN A 121 -6.38 10.87 -6.51
CA ASN A 121 -5.69 9.68 -7.01
C ASN A 121 -6.72 8.62 -7.42
N TYR A 122 -7.37 8.86 -8.54
CA TYR A 122 -8.46 7.99 -9.03
C TYR A 122 -7.96 6.60 -9.41
N GLY A 123 -6.73 6.50 -9.91
CA GLY A 123 -6.15 5.21 -10.29
C GLY A 123 -6.01 4.26 -9.09
N SER A 124 -5.53 4.79 -7.97
CA SER A 124 -5.40 4.01 -6.74
C SER A 124 -6.78 3.63 -6.18
N GLN A 125 -7.74 4.55 -6.20
CA GLN A 125 -9.10 4.24 -5.75
C GLN A 125 -9.71 3.10 -6.58
N ARG A 126 -9.58 3.16 -7.90
CA ARG A 126 -10.08 2.09 -8.78
C ARG A 126 -9.40 0.75 -8.51
N LEU A 127 -8.09 0.77 -8.28
CA LEU A 127 -7.33 -0.44 -7.93
C LEU A 127 -7.90 -1.09 -6.67
N HIS A 128 -8.10 -0.30 -5.63
CA HIS A 128 -8.61 -0.80 -4.36
C HIS A 128 -10.06 -1.28 -4.47
N GLU A 129 -10.92 -0.54 -5.18
CA GLU A 129 -12.30 -0.98 -5.45
C GLU A 129 -12.33 -2.33 -6.18
N LYS A 130 -11.49 -2.49 -7.20
CA LYS A 130 -11.37 -3.74 -7.97
C LYS A 130 -10.98 -4.92 -7.07
N CYS A 131 -10.19 -4.67 -6.04
CA CYS A 131 -9.75 -5.70 -5.10
C CYS A 131 -10.65 -5.85 -3.87
N GLY A 132 -11.85 -5.25 -3.90
CA GLY A 132 -12.88 -5.47 -2.87
C GLY A 132 -12.90 -4.45 -1.74
N PHE A 133 -12.17 -3.37 -1.85
CA PHE A 133 -12.25 -2.26 -0.90
C PHE A 133 -13.48 -1.41 -1.20
N ARG A 134 -14.06 -0.83 -0.14
CA ARG A 134 -15.15 0.14 -0.24
C ARG A 134 -14.72 1.50 0.32
N LYS A 135 -15.35 2.57 -0.13
CA LYS A 135 -15.16 3.90 0.47
C LYS A 135 -15.87 3.95 1.81
N VAL A 136 -15.15 4.31 2.84
CA VAL A 136 -15.67 4.50 4.20
C VAL A 136 -16.02 5.95 4.44
N GLY A 137 -15.19 6.87 3.97
CA GLY A 137 -15.40 8.28 4.19
C GLY A 137 -14.47 9.16 3.37
N TYR A 138 -14.82 10.44 3.34
CA TYR A 138 -14.06 11.50 2.69
C TYR A 138 -13.56 12.46 3.76
N ARG A 139 -12.27 12.74 3.79
CA ARG A 139 -11.67 13.65 4.77
C ARG A 139 -11.18 14.91 4.06
N GLU A 140 -11.88 16.01 4.31
CA GLU A 140 -11.55 17.30 3.73
C GLU A 140 -10.31 17.88 4.41
N LYS A 141 -9.36 18.36 3.61
CA LYS A 141 -8.16 19.07 4.07
C LYS A 141 -7.44 18.33 5.19
N LEU A 142 -7.15 17.06 4.95
CA LEU A 142 -6.48 16.19 5.92
C LEU A 142 -5.08 16.69 6.27
N GLY A 143 -4.35 17.21 5.31
CA GLY A 143 -3.00 17.73 5.49
C GLY A 143 -2.56 18.56 4.31
N LYS A 144 -1.44 19.27 4.48
CA LYS A 144 -0.80 20.04 3.41
C LYS A 144 0.33 19.24 2.78
N ASP A 145 0.42 19.29 1.46
CA ASP A 145 1.54 18.69 0.75
C ASP A 145 2.79 19.60 0.78
N GLN A 146 3.85 19.16 0.11
CA GLN A 146 5.14 19.89 0.07
C GLN A 146 5.03 21.28 -0.58
N TYR A 147 3.96 21.54 -1.32
CA TYR A 147 3.73 22.84 -1.96
C TYR A 147 2.75 23.72 -1.18
N GLY A 148 2.39 23.31 0.04
CA GLY A 148 1.46 24.04 0.89
C GLY A 148 0.00 23.91 0.48
N VAL A 149 -0.33 22.96 -0.38
CA VAL A 149 -1.70 22.73 -0.86
C VAL A 149 -2.42 21.75 0.07
N TRP A 150 -3.61 22.13 0.53
CA TRP A 150 -4.45 21.23 1.32
C TRP A 150 -4.91 20.06 0.45
N ARG A 151 -4.79 18.85 1.01
CA ARG A 151 -5.15 17.62 0.32
C ARG A 151 -6.29 16.92 1.04
N ASP A 152 -7.32 16.58 0.27
CA ASP A 152 -8.40 15.72 0.74
C ASP A 152 -8.01 14.27 0.58
N SER A 153 -8.58 13.39 1.40
CA SER A 153 -8.34 11.96 1.29
C SER A 153 -9.63 11.15 1.33
N VAL A 154 -9.57 9.98 0.74
CA VAL A 154 -10.64 8.97 0.80
C VAL A 154 -10.12 7.82 1.61
N LEU A 155 -10.81 7.48 2.70
CA LEU A 155 -10.53 6.28 3.48
C LEU A 155 -11.28 5.12 2.85
N MET A 156 -10.54 4.06 2.52
CA MET A 156 -11.09 2.83 1.98
C MET A 156 -10.77 1.67 2.91
N GLU A 157 -11.63 0.67 2.95
CA GLU A 157 -11.37 -0.53 3.74
C GLU A 157 -11.85 -1.78 3.02
N ARG A 158 -11.18 -2.89 3.30
CA ARG A 158 -11.65 -4.23 2.92
C ARG A 158 -11.82 -5.05 4.20
N ARG A 159 -13.06 -5.37 4.54
CA ARG A 159 -13.36 -6.25 5.68
C ARG A 159 -13.36 -7.70 5.23
N SER A 160 -12.53 -8.52 5.85
CA SER A 160 -12.49 -9.96 5.56
C SER A 160 -13.84 -10.62 5.87
N LYS A 161 -14.24 -11.57 5.03
CA LYS A 161 -15.39 -12.43 5.25
C LYS A 161 -15.00 -13.82 5.78
N LYS A 162 -13.71 -14.01 6.06
CA LYS A 162 -13.12 -15.27 6.51
C LYS A 162 -12.53 -15.20 7.91
N VAL A 163 -12.06 -14.04 8.32
CA VAL A 163 -11.36 -13.83 9.58
C VAL A 163 -12.14 -12.87 10.45
N GLY A 164 -12.23 -13.18 11.76
CA GLY A 164 -12.95 -12.33 12.71
C GLY A 164 -14.46 -12.30 12.47
N ILE A 165 -15.05 -13.45 12.15
CA ILE A 165 -16.48 -13.58 11.83
C ILE A 165 -17.23 -14.46 12.83
N GLU A 166 -16.55 -15.06 13.79
CA GLU A 166 -17.12 -15.89 14.89
C GLU A 166 -17.76 -15.09 16.03
#